data_887953166bfb092c4a07ea1298137887
#
_entry.id   887953166bfb092c4a07ea1298137887
#
_cell.length_a   1.000
_cell.length_b   1.000
_cell.length_c   1.000
_cell.angle_alpha   90.00
_cell.angle_beta   90.00
_cell.angle_gamma   90.00
#
_symmetry.space_group_name_H-M   'P 1'
#
loop_
_entity.id
_entity.type
_entity.pdbx_description
1 polymer ?
#
loop_
_entity_poly.entity_id
_entity_poly.type
_entity_poly.pdbx_seq_one_letter_code
_entity_poly.pdbx_strand_id
1 'polypeptide(L)'
;MALFKIIVPLLIGLGAYYFYAQETFSAEMVRGMRVLVTGSSSGIGEQMAYEFARMGAHLVLTARREEQLRKVVKKCQDLGASSAHYVIADMGNLTNAQKVVEETKAKMGGLDQLVLNHVGGASFGPFKGTIEPVIKSMTVNFFSYVQLTISAMDLLLESKGNIVVISSMSGRVPGPFCISYAAAKFALEGFFTSLRTELRLRKMDLPITVAVLGYIDTETAVKSVGNKITQRPSPKEDCAQQIVRGVLYREVFYPYWTLKPILIFRELLPDLIDQVIGYGYRLENIL
;
A
#
# COMPACT_ATOMS: atom_id res chain seq x y z
N MET A 1 11.98 6.20 41.61
CA MET A 1 11.25 4.91 41.77
C MET A 1 9.74 5.07 41.85
N ALA A 2 9.16 6.04 42.57
CA ALA A 2 7.70 6.21 42.67
C ALA A 2 7.02 6.52 41.31
N LEU A 3 7.60 7.42 40.50
CA LEU A 3 7.06 7.82 39.20
C LEU A 3 6.98 6.64 38.22
N PHE A 4 7.98 5.74 38.23
CA PHE A 4 8.01 4.52 37.38
C PHE A 4 6.89 3.53 37.75
N LYS A 5 6.56 3.40 39.04
CA LYS A 5 5.47 2.55 39.53
C LYS A 5 4.07 3.04 39.11
N ILE A 6 3.92 4.30 38.75
CA ILE A 6 2.67 4.90 38.28
C ILE A 6 2.61 4.91 36.75
N ILE A 7 3.70 5.30 36.10
CA ILE A 7 3.72 5.45 34.62
C ILE A 7 3.61 4.09 33.91
N VAL A 8 4.30 3.05 34.40
CA VAL A 8 4.26 1.73 33.75
C VAL A 8 2.88 1.11 33.75
N PRO A 9 2.13 1.02 34.88
CA PRO A 9 0.76 0.53 34.86
C PRO A 9 -0.20 1.39 34.02
N LEU A 10 -0.01 2.71 34.02
CA LEU A 10 -0.80 3.64 33.19
C LEU A 10 -0.59 3.37 31.70
N LEU A 11 0.67 3.19 31.26
CA LEU A 11 1.00 2.86 29.87
C LEU A 11 0.47 1.47 29.47
N ILE A 12 0.56 0.49 30.38
CA ILE A 12 -0.03 -0.84 30.16
C ILE A 12 -1.56 -0.75 30.06
N GLY A 13 -2.21 0.00 30.96
CA GLY A 13 -3.65 0.21 30.94
C GLY A 13 -4.13 0.95 29.68
N LEU A 14 -3.41 1.98 29.26
CA LEU A 14 -3.67 2.70 28.01
C LEU A 14 -3.45 1.79 26.79
N GLY A 15 -2.39 0.98 26.79
CA GLY A 15 -2.14 0.00 25.75
C GLY A 15 -3.25 -1.06 25.67
N ALA A 16 -3.64 -1.63 26.81
CA ALA A 16 -4.73 -2.61 26.88
C ALA A 16 -6.08 -2.00 26.45
N TYR A 17 -6.38 -0.78 26.89
CA TYR A 17 -7.57 -0.05 26.45
C TYR A 17 -7.54 0.22 24.93
N TYR A 18 -6.40 0.64 24.40
CA TYR A 18 -6.23 0.87 22.96
C TYR A 18 -6.48 -0.41 22.15
N PHE A 19 -5.95 -1.55 22.60
CA PHE A 19 -6.19 -2.85 21.94
C PHE A 19 -7.65 -3.33 22.09
N TYR A 20 -8.27 -3.11 23.25
CA TYR A 20 -9.65 -3.51 23.48
C TYR A 20 -10.67 -2.63 22.75
N ALA A 21 -10.39 -1.33 22.61
CA ALA A 21 -11.27 -0.35 21.96
C ALA A 21 -11.16 -0.36 20.42
N GLN A 22 -10.27 -1.18 19.83
CA GLN A 22 -10.19 -1.27 18.37
C GLN A 22 -11.40 -2.04 17.84
N GLU A 23 -12.08 -1.45 16.86
CA GLU A 23 -13.11 -2.17 16.10
C GLU A 23 -12.51 -3.41 15.45
N THR A 24 -13.17 -4.55 15.62
CA THR A 24 -12.76 -5.80 14.98
C THR A 24 -13.27 -5.82 13.53
N PHE A 25 -12.40 -6.07 12.59
CA PHE A 25 -12.78 -6.22 11.18
C PHE A 25 -13.80 -7.35 11.01
N SER A 26 -14.87 -7.06 10.28
CA SER A 26 -15.91 -8.00 9.88
C SER A 26 -16.08 -7.96 8.35
N ALA A 27 -16.31 -9.11 7.73
CA ALA A 27 -16.58 -9.20 6.30
C ALA A 27 -17.85 -8.42 5.89
N GLU A 28 -18.79 -8.24 6.81
CA GLU A 28 -20.00 -7.43 6.58
C GLU A 28 -19.69 -5.94 6.33
N MET A 29 -18.57 -5.43 6.86
CA MET A 29 -18.12 -4.06 6.60
C MET A 29 -17.73 -3.83 5.14
N VAL A 30 -17.39 -4.90 4.42
CA VAL A 30 -16.95 -4.85 3.02
C VAL A 30 -18.10 -5.17 2.05
N ARG A 31 -19.14 -5.85 2.53
CA ARG A 31 -20.28 -6.23 1.70
C ARG A 31 -20.94 -5.00 1.05
N GLY A 32 -21.02 -5.02 -0.27
CA GLY A 32 -21.60 -3.92 -1.05
C GLY A 32 -20.73 -2.65 -1.15
N MET A 33 -19.52 -2.61 -0.55
CA MET A 33 -18.58 -1.49 -0.74
C MET A 33 -18.12 -1.40 -2.19
N ARG A 34 -18.02 -0.17 -2.68
CA ARG A 34 -17.49 0.16 -4.02
C ARG A 34 -16.00 0.42 -3.90
N VAL A 35 -15.19 -0.50 -4.40
CA VAL A 35 -13.73 -0.51 -4.22
C VAL A 35 -13.02 -0.35 -5.56
N LEU A 36 -12.15 0.65 -5.67
CA LEU A 36 -11.19 0.81 -6.78
C LEU A 36 -9.82 0.28 -6.35
N VAL A 37 -9.31 -0.75 -7.05
CA VAL A 37 -7.98 -1.31 -6.81
C VAL A 37 -7.07 -1.02 -7.98
N THR A 38 -5.98 -0.27 -7.74
CA THR A 38 -4.98 0.02 -8.78
C THR A 38 -3.87 -1.04 -8.78
N GLY A 39 -3.28 -1.33 -9.97
CA GLY A 39 -2.26 -2.35 -10.12
C GLY A 39 -2.77 -3.77 -9.85
N SER A 40 -4.01 -4.05 -10.23
CA SER A 40 -4.75 -5.27 -9.87
C SER A 40 -4.64 -6.41 -10.89
N SER A 41 -3.79 -6.30 -11.91
CA SER A 41 -3.61 -7.38 -12.90
C SER A 41 -2.69 -8.52 -12.45
N SER A 42 -2.05 -8.42 -11.29
CA SER A 42 -1.19 -9.46 -10.68
C SER A 42 -0.78 -9.09 -9.26
N GLY A 43 -0.16 -10.05 -8.55
CA GLY A 43 0.49 -9.83 -7.25
C GLY A 43 -0.48 -9.43 -6.15
N ILE A 44 -0.09 -8.49 -5.29
CA ILE A 44 -0.88 -8.08 -4.12
C ILE A 44 -2.22 -7.48 -4.53
N GLY A 45 -2.25 -6.65 -5.58
CA GLY A 45 -3.50 -6.02 -6.06
C GLY A 45 -4.54 -7.02 -6.56
N GLU A 46 -4.11 -8.08 -7.25
CA GLU A 46 -4.94 -9.21 -7.64
C GLU A 46 -5.48 -9.95 -6.42
N GLN A 47 -4.63 -10.25 -5.44
CA GLN A 47 -5.06 -10.97 -4.23
C GLN A 47 -6.01 -10.13 -3.37
N MET A 48 -5.77 -8.82 -3.24
CA MET A 48 -6.72 -7.92 -2.57
C MET A 48 -8.08 -7.89 -3.28
N ALA A 49 -8.10 -7.87 -4.63
CA ALA A 49 -9.35 -7.95 -5.38
C ALA A 49 -10.11 -9.25 -5.09
N TYR A 50 -9.42 -10.38 -4.95
CA TYR A 50 -10.03 -11.66 -4.57
C TYR A 50 -10.58 -11.64 -3.14
N GLU A 51 -9.87 -11.04 -2.19
CA GLU A 51 -10.35 -10.91 -0.82
C GLU A 51 -11.62 -10.03 -0.75
N PHE A 52 -11.64 -8.88 -1.41
CA PHE A 52 -12.84 -8.04 -1.51
C PHE A 52 -14.01 -8.77 -2.20
N ALA A 53 -13.74 -9.53 -3.25
CA ALA A 53 -14.73 -10.32 -3.97
C ALA A 53 -15.41 -11.35 -3.06
N ARG A 54 -14.65 -12.11 -2.26
CA ARG A 54 -15.19 -13.10 -1.30
C ARG A 54 -16.12 -12.47 -0.27
N MET A 55 -15.96 -11.19 0.01
CA MET A 55 -16.78 -10.42 0.96
C MET A 55 -17.94 -9.66 0.29
N GLY A 56 -18.15 -9.85 -1.02
CA GLY A 56 -19.29 -9.28 -1.73
C GLY A 56 -19.15 -7.78 -2.06
N ALA A 57 -17.95 -7.28 -2.31
CA ALA A 57 -17.72 -5.91 -2.76
C ALA A 57 -18.13 -5.71 -4.23
N HIS A 58 -18.39 -4.45 -4.62
CA HIS A 58 -18.37 -3.98 -6.00
C HIS A 58 -16.96 -3.54 -6.37
N LEU A 59 -16.41 -4.02 -7.49
CA LEU A 59 -15.02 -3.82 -7.83
C LEU A 59 -14.83 -3.10 -9.16
N VAL A 60 -13.93 -2.12 -9.18
CA VAL A 60 -13.27 -1.64 -10.40
C VAL A 60 -11.78 -1.91 -10.26
N LEU A 61 -11.22 -2.64 -11.21
CA LEU A 61 -9.82 -3.04 -11.24
C LEU A 61 -9.09 -2.29 -12.35
N THR A 62 -7.95 -1.66 -12.04
CA THR A 62 -7.20 -0.94 -13.07
C THR A 62 -5.74 -1.38 -13.16
N ALA A 63 -5.27 -1.58 -14.38
CA ALA A 63 -3.88 -1.85 -14.74
C ALA A 63 -3.70 -1.67 -16.26
N ARG A 64 -2.46 -1.92 -16.74
CA ARG A 64 -2.12 -1.79 -18.17
C ARG A 64 -2.49 -3.03 -19.00
N ARG A 65 -2.47 -4.22 -18.39
CA ARG A 65 -2.62 -5.52 -19.07
C ARG A 65 -4.07 -5.95 -19.09
N GLU A 66 -4.77 -5.66 -20.19
CA GLU A 66 -6.20 -5.96 -20.32
C GLU A 66 -6.53 -7.45 -20.15
N GLU A 67 -5.78 -8.32 -20.80
CA GLU A 67 -6.03 -9.76 -20.76
C GLU A 67 -5.96 -10.34 -19.34
N GLN A 68 -5.00 -9.84 -18.55
CA GLN A 68 -4.88 -10.23 -17.14
C GLN A 68 -6.05 -9.65 -16.32
N LEU A 69 -6.43 -8.38 -16.55
CA LEU A 69 -7.58 -7.78 -15.88
C LEU A 69 -8.87 -8.55 -16.15
N ARG A 70 -9.11 -9.00 -17.39
CA ARG A 70 -10.27 -9.84 -17.73
C ARG A 70 -10.31 -11.13 -16.92
N LYS A 71 -9.16 -11.81 -16.77
CA LYS A 71 -9.04 -13.02 -15.96
C LYS A 71 -9.33 -12.75 -14.48
N VAL A 72 -8.76 -11.66 -13.92
CA VAL A 72 -8.97 -11.29 -12.52
C VAL A 72 -10.43 -10.91 -12.28
N VAL A 73 -11.06 -10.12 -13.15
CA VAL A 73 -12.47 -9.73 -13.04
C VAL A 73 -13.38 -10.97 -13.05
N LYS A 74 -13.17 -11.89 -13.99
CA LYS A 74 -13.93 -13.16 -14.04
C LYS A 74 -13.77 -13.93 -12.73
N LYS A 75 -12.54 -14.07 -12.24
CA LYS A 75 -12.28 -14.75 -10.96
C LYS A 75 -12.95 -14.06 -9.77
N CYS A 76 -12.98 -12.71 -9.74
CA CYS A 76 -13.71 -11.97 -8.72
C CYS A 76 -15.22 -12.26 -8.75
N GLN A 77 -15.82 -12.33 -9.94
CA GLN A 77 -17.23 -12.71 -10.11
C GLN A 77 -17.48 -14.13 -9.58
N ASP A 78 -16.62 -15.10 -9.94
CA ASP A 78 -16.71 -16.49 -9.46
C ASP A 78 -16.54 -16.59 -7.93
N LEU A 79 -15.82 -15.66 -7.29
CA LEU A 79 -15.59 -15.61 -5.85
C LEU A 79 -16.70 -14.91 -5.08
N GLY A 80 -17.69 -14.31 -5.73
CA GLY A 80 -18.85 -13.72 -5.09
C GLY A 80 -18.87 -12.18 -5.01
N ALA A 81 -18.06 -11.48 -5.83
CA ALA A 81 -18.17 -10.04 -5.96
C ALA A 81 -19.59 -9.64 -6.38
N SER A 82 -20.16 -8.60 -5.76
CA SER A 82 -21.47 -8.06 -6.15
C SER A 82 -21.47 -7.52 -7.59
N SER A 83 -20.35 -6.94 -8.02
CA SER A 83 -20.01 -6.68 -9.42
C SER A 83 -18.49 -6.56 -9.56
N ALA A 84 -17.96 -6.83 -10.74
CA ALA A 84 -16.54 -6.61 -11.02
C ALA A 84 -16.38 -6.09 -12.46
N HIS A 85 -15.66 -4.98 -12.57
CA HIS A 85 -15.35 -4.29 -13.81
C HIS A 85 -13.85 -3.98 -13.89
N TYR A 86 -13.38 -3.58 -15.06
CA TYR A 86 -12.02 -3.07 -15.21
C TYR A 86 -11.95 -1.78 -16.03
N VAL A 87 -10.85 -1.06 -15.83
CA VAL A 87 -10.45 0.12 -16.61
C VAL A 87 -8.96 -0.04 -16.97
N ILE A 88 -8.67 0.02 -18.27
CA ILE A 88 -7.28 -0.06 -18.74
C ILE A 88 -6.64 1.31 -18.59
N ALA A 89 -5.55 1.39 -17.81
CA ALA A 89 -4.83 2.65 -17.63
C ALA A 89 -3.34 2.43 -17.32
N ASP A 90 -2.49 3.30 -17.87
CA ASP A 90 -1.09 3.44 -17.47
C ASP A 90 -0.96 4.65 -16.54
N MET A 91 -0.59 4.39 -15.29
CA MET A 91 -0.37 5.41 -14.27
C MET A 91 0.92 6.23 -14.49
N GLY A 92 1.71 5.92 -15.50
CA GLY A 92 2.78 6.79 -16.01
C GLY A 92 2.26 8.04 -16.72
N ASN A 93 0.99 8.04 -17.12
CA ASN A 93 0.29 9.22 -17.63
C ASN A 93 -0.74 9.68 -16.58
N LEU A 94 -0.49 10.84 -15.96
CA LEU A 94 -1.30 11.37 -14.87
C LEU A 94 -2.74 11.69 -15.26
N THR A 95 -3.03 11.98 -16.54
CA THR A 95 -4.41 12.22 -17.00
C THR A 95 -5.29 10.98 -16.89
N ASN A 96 -4.69 9.78 -16.92
CA ASN A 96 -5.43 8.54 -16.73
C ASN A 96 -5.99 8.38 -15.32
N ALA A 97 -5.42 9.04 -14.33
CA ALA A 97 -5.92 8.98 -12.96
C ALA A 97 -7.35 9.53 -12.85
N GLN A 98 -7.60 10.70 -13.45
CA GLN A 98 -8.92 11.29 -13.50
C GLN A 98 -9.90 10.39 -14.28
N LYS A 99 -9.51 9.92 -15.47
CA LYS A 99 -10.34 9.02 -16.30
C LYS A 99 -10.74 7.75 -15.53
N VAL A 100 -9.81 7.13 -14.79
CA VAL A 100 -10.10 5.92 -14.00
C VAL A 100 -11.14 6.20 -12.93
N VAL A 101 -11.08 7.33 -12.24
CA VAL A 101 -12.06 7.71 -11.22
C VAL A 101 -13.44 8.01 -11.85
N GLU A 102 -13.48 8.73 -12.97
CA GLU A 102 -14.72 9.02 -13.71
C GLU A 102 -15.40 7.73 -14.19
N GLU A 103 -14.63 6.81 -14.78
CA GLU A 103 -15.15 5.49 -15.18
C GLU A 103 -15.59 4.64 -13.99
N THR A 104 -14.90 4.75 -12.86
CA THR A 104 -15.29 4.08 -11.60
C THR A 104 -16.65 4.57 -11.13
N LYS A 105 -16.84 5.90 -11.10
CA LYS A 105 -18.13 6.52 -10.76
C LYS A 105 -19.24 6.06 -11.72
N ALA A 106 -18.97 6.04 -13.02
CA ALA A 106 -19.95 5.61 -14.03
C ALA A 106 -20.35 4.13 -13.87
N LYS A 107 -19.42 3.24 -13.47
CA LYS A 107 -19.66 1.79 -13.33
C LYS A 107 -20.30 1.41 -11.99
N MET A 108 -20.03 2.14 -10.90
CA MET A 108 -20.46 1.79 -9.55
C MET A 108 -21.34 2.85 -8.87
N GLY A 109 -21.56 4.00 -9.51
CA GLY A 109 -22.37 5.09 -8.93
C GLY A 109 -21.67 5.89 -7.81
N GLY A 110 -20.42 5.57 -7.48
CA GLY A 110 -19.63 6.23 -6.43
C GLY A 110 -18.38 5.44 -6.06
N LEU A 111 -17.76 5.78 -4.95
CA LEU A 111 -16.54 5.13 -4.46
C LEU A 111 -16.49 5.17 -2.93
N ASP A 112 -16.32 4.00 -2.29
CA ASP A 112 -16.22 3.88 -0.84
C ASP A 112 -14.78 3.60 -0.40
N GLN A 113 -13.98 2.95 -1.25
CA GLN A 113 -12.58 2.67 -0.92
C GLN A 113 -11.67 2.80 -2.14
N LEU A 114 -10.61 3.59 -1.98
CA LEU A 114 -9.53 3.73 -2.97
C LEU A 114 -8.29 2.98 -2.50
N VAL A 115 -7.88 1.93 -3.24
CA VAL A 115 -6.66 1.15 -2.98
C VAL A 115 -5.58 1.53 -3.98
N LEU A 116 -4.61 2.29 -3.52
CA LEU A 116 -3.45 2.75 -4.29
C LEU A 116 -2.32 1.72 -4.16
N ASN A 117 -2.20 0.83 -5.15
CA ASN A 117 -1.28 -0.31 -5.08
C ASN A 117 -0.33 -0.43 -6.27
N HIS A 118 -0.61 0.21 -7.40
CA HIS A 118 0.22 0.06 -8.59
C HIS A 118 1.68 0.47 -8.36
N VAL A 119 2.61 -0.18 -9.05
CA VAL A 119 4.04 0.07 -8.98
C VAL A 119 4.67 -0.01 -10.38
N GLY A 120 5.70 0.81 -10.61
CA GLY A 120 6.42 0.78 -11.87
C GLY A 120 7.53 1.82 -11.93
N GLY A 121 8.25 1.87 -13.05
CA GLY A 121 9.25 2.91 -13.31
C GLY A 121 10.53 2.82 -12.47
N ALA A 122 10.66 1.86 -11.58
CA ALA A 122 11.83 1.67 -10.73
C ALA A 122 12.70 0.52 -11.25
N SER A 123 14.01 0.66 -11.07
CA SER A 123 15.00 -0.38 -11.33
C SER A 123 15.74 -0.70 -10.04
N PHE A 124 16.24 -1.94 -9.95
CA PHE A 124 17.09 -2.37 -8.85
C PHE A 124 18.52 -2.56 -9.37
N GLY A 125 19.46 -1.82 -8.83
CA GLY A 125 20.88 -1.82 -9.20
C GLY A 125 21.58 -0.52 -8.82
N PRO A 126 22.89 -0.39 -9.13
CA PRO A 126 23.67 0.81 -8.84
C PRO A 126 23.07 2.07 -9.45
N PHE A 127 23.20 3.19 -8.77
CA PHE A 127 22.75 4.48 -9.26
C PHE A 127 23.65 4.93 -10.43
N LYS A 128 23.04 5.17 -11.60
CA LYS A 128 23.76 5.49 -12.84
C LYS A 128 23.98 7.00 -13.06
N GLY A 129 23.59 7.85 -12.10
CA GLY A 129 23.80 9.29 -12.18
C GLY A 129 22.88 10.03 -13.15
N THR A 130 21.76 9.45 -13.59
CA THR A 130 20.79 10.11 -14.48
C THR A 130 19.46 10.36 -13.77
N ILE A 131 18.73 11.41 -14.18
CA ILE A 131 17.49 11.85 -13.53
C ILE A 131 16.24 11.09 -14.01
N GLU A 132 16.26 10.54 -15.24
CA GLU A 132 15.11 9.96 -15.91
C GLU A 132 14.47 8.79 -15.12
N PRO A 133 15.23 7.83 -14.54
CA PRO A 133 14.66 6.78 -13.70
C PRO A 133 14.01 7.33 -12.44
N VAL A 134 14.54 8.45 -11.89
CA VAL A 134 13.96 9.10 -10.71
C VAL A 134 12.62 9.73 -11.07
N ILE A 135 12.55 10.53 -12.15
CA ILE A 135 11.31 11.14 -12.63
C ILE A 135 10.27 10.06 -12.91
N LYS A 136 10.63 9.00 -13.64
CA LYS A 136 9.72 7.91 -13.98
C LYS A 136 9.18 7.20 -12.73
N SER A 137 10.05 6.93 -11.77
CA SER A 137 9.66 6.31 -10.50
C SER A 137 8.73 7.22 -9.69
N MET A 138 9.06 8.51 -9.56
CA MET A 138 8.22 9.50 -8.90
C MET A 138 6.86 9.65 -9.57
N THR A 139 6.81 9.69 -10.89
CA THR A 139 5.55 9.81 -11.63
C THR A 139 4.62 8.65 -11.33
N VAL A 140 5.11 7.40 -11.44
CA VAL A 140 4.27 6.20 -11.26
C VAL A 140 3.98 5.91 -9.79
N ASN A 141 4.97 6.06 -8.89
CA ASN A 141 4.82 5.57 -7.51
C ASN A 141 4.46 6.68 -6.51
N PHE A 142 4.38 7.95 -6.94
CA PHE A 142 4.01 9.06 -6.09
C PHE A 142 2.99 10.00 -6.75
N PHE A 143 3.33 10.70 -7.83
CA PHE A 143 2.44 11.73 -8.41
C PHE A 143 1.10 11.14 -8.87
N SER A 144 1.08 9.94 -9.43
CA SER A 144 -0.18 9.29 -9.83
C SER A 144 -1.05 8.91 -8.64
N TYR A 145 -0.47 8.54 -7.50
CA TYR A 145 -1.20 8.30 -6.25
C TYR A 145 -1.87 9.58 -5.75
N VAL A 146 -1.12 10.69 -5.77
CA VAL A 146 -1.64 12.02 -5.41
C VAL A 146 -2.78 12.41 -6.36
N GLN A 147 -2.58 12.27 -7.68
CA GLN A 147 -3.60 12.62 -8.67
C GLN A 147 -4.87 11.77 -8.54
N LEU A 148 -4.75 10.46 -8.31
CA LEU A 148 -5.90 9.58 -8.02
C LEU A 148 -6.64 10.03 -6.77
N THR A 149 -5.90 10.39 -5.71
CA THR A 149 -6.49 10.89 -4.46
C THR A 149 -7.25 12.19 -4.69
N ILE A 150 -6.67 13.15 -5.42
CA ILE A 150 -7.34 14.41 -5.76
C ILE A 150 -8.62 14.14 -6.55
N SER A 151 -8.55 13.29 -7.58
CA SER A 151 -9.70 12.97 -8.44
C SER A 151 -10.82 12.23 -7.69
N ALA A 152 -10.49 11.43 -6.67
CA ALA A 152 -11.44 10.63 -5.91
C ALA A 152 -11.96 11.31 -4.64
N MET A 153 -11.38 12.45 -4.23
CA MET A 153 -11.62 13.08 -2.94
C MET A 153 -13.10 13.32 -2.65
N ASP A 154 -13.81 13.95 -3.57
CA ASP A 154 -15.22 14.28 -3.38
C ASP A 154 -16.11 13.03 -3.24
N LEU A 155 -15.85 11.99 -4.05
CA LEU A 155 -16.59 10.73 -3.98
C LEU A 155 -16.38 10.02 -2.65
N LEU A 156 -15.13 10.03 -2.15
CA LEU A 156 -14.78 9.41 -0.88
C LEU A 156 -15.34 10.17 0.32
N LEU A 157 -15.36 11.49 0.26
CA LEU A 157 -15.97 12.32 1.31
C LEU A 157 -17.49 12.16 1.34
N GLU A 158 -18.14 12.11 0.18
CA GLU A 158 -19.60 11.90 0.06
C GLU A 158 -20.01 10.55 0.67
N SER A 159 -19.23 9.51 0.43
CA SER A 159 -19.52 8.15 0.94
C SER A 159 -18.99 7.88 2.37
N LYS A 160 -18.25 8.83 2.98
CA LYS A 160 -17.45 8.59 4.20
C LYS A 160 -16.51 7.39 4.02
N GLY A 161 -15.90 7.33 2.86
CA GLY A 161 -15.03 6.23 2.45
C GLY A 161 -13.63 6.30 3.08
N ASN A 162 -12.70 5.55 2.50
CA ASN A 162 -11.31 5.52 2.99
C ASN A 162 -10.29 5.34 1.86
N ILE A 163 -9.03 5.62 2.16
CA ILE A 163 -7.89 5.42 1.25
C ILE A 163 -6.92 4.42 1.86
N VAL A 164 -6.52 3.42 1.07
CA VAL A 164 -5.45 2.47 1.40
C VAL A 164 -4.26 2.74 0.49
N VAL A 165 -3.11 3.04 1.07
CA VAL A 165 -1.87 3.36 0.36
C VAL A 165 -0.86 2.25 0.56
N ILE A 166 -0.49 1.57 -0.52
CA ILE A 166 0.54 0.53 -0.46
C ILE A 166 1.92 1.18 -0.54
N SER A 167 2.56 1.25 0.61
CA SER A 167 3.91 1.72 0.80
C SER A 167 4.91 0.55 0.87
N SER A 168 6.09 0.80 1.36
CA SER A 168 7.16 -0.20 1.47
C SER A 168 8.05 0.13 2.66
N MET A 169 8.76 -0.86 3.16
CA MET A 169 9.89 -0.65 4.07
C MET A 169 10.90 0.35 3.49
N SER A 170 11.08 0.37 2.16
CA SER A 170 11.91 1.37 1.45
C SER A 170 11.37 2.81 1.53
N GLY A 171 10.19 3.05 2.06
CA GLY A 171 9.65 4.37 2.39
C GLY A 171 9.90 4.79 3.84
N ARG A 172 10.47 3.93 4.66
CA ARG A 172 10.78 4.15 6.08
C ARG A 172 12.26 3.99 6.38
N VAL A 173 12.94 3.11 5.64
CA VAL A 173 14.36 2.83 5.78
C VAL A 173 15.02 2.94 4.42
N PRO A 174 16.08 3.76 4.26
CA PRO A 174 16.78 3.87 2.99
C PRO A 174 17.45 2.53 2.65
N GLY A 175 17.12 1.99 1.48
CA GLY A 175 17.75 0.78 0.96
C GLY A 175 18.70 1.10 -0.19
N PRO A 176 19.90 0.50 -0.25
CA PRO A 176 20.75 0.64 -1.41
C PRO A 176 20.12 -0.02 -2.65
N PHE A 177 20.61 0.35 -3.83
CA PHE A 177 20.22 -0.23 -5.12
C PHE A 177 18.76 -0.02 -5.57
N CYS A 178 17.93 0.69 -4.78
CA CYS A 178 16.56 1.04 -5.15
C CYS A 178 16.23 2.52 -4.93
N ILE A 179 17.21 3.41 -5.14
CA ILE A 179 17.18 4.83 -4.76
C ILE A 179 15.92 5.55 -5.28
N SER A 180 15.61 5.41 -6.57
CA SER A 180 14.44 6.09 -7.17
C SER A 180 13.11 5.57 -6.61
N TYR A 181 13.04 4.28 -6.30
CA TYR A 181 11.87 3.69 -5.65
C TYR A 181 11.73 4.14 -4.20
N ALA A 182 12.82 4.10 -3.44
CA ALA A 182 12.86 4.56 -2.05
C ALA A 182 12.42 6.03 -1.96
N ALA A 183 12.98 6.91 -2.80
CA ALA A 183 12.58 8.32 -2.84
C ALA A 183 11.06 8.49 -3.04
N ALA A 184 10.46 7.75 -3.98
CA ALA A 184 9.02 7.80 -4.22
C ALA A 184 8.20 7.28 -3.03
N LYS A 185 8.66 6.21 -2.36
CA LYS A 185 7.97 5.65 -1.19
C LYS A 185 8.11 6.52 0.06
N PHE A 186 9.26 7.20 0.27
CA PHE A 186 9.39 8.23 1.30
C PHE A 186 8.46 9.42 1.04
N ALA A 187 8.34 9.86 -0.22
CA ALA A 187 7.39 10.91 -0.60
C ALA A 187 5.94 10.50 -0.30
N LEU A 188 5.55 9.25 -0.57
CA LEU A 188 4.22 8.72 -0.19
C LEU A 188 3.99 8.80 1.33
N GLU A 189 4.94 8.34 2.13
CA GLU A 189 4.84 8.37 3.58
C GLU A 189 4.63 9.80 4.09
N GLY A 190 5.46 10.74 3.64
CA GLY A 190 5.34 12.14 4.00
C GLY A 190 3.99 12.73 3.61
N PHE A 191 3.58 12.56 2.36
CA PHE A 191 2.34 13.12 1.84
C PHE A 191 1.10 12.57 2.56
N PHE A 192 0.93 11.24 2.60
CA PHE A 192 -0.31 10.65 3.12
C PHE A 192 -0.44 10.73 4.64
N THR A 193 0.67 10.72 5.38
CA THR A 193 0.62 10.95 6.83
C THR A 193 0.32 12.40 7.18
N SER A 194 0.84 13.37 6.41
CA SER A 194 0.51 14.79 6.55
C SER A 194 -0.94 15.07 6.16
N LEU A 195 -1.41 14.54 5.02
CA LEU A 195 -2.79 14.67 4.57
C LEU A 195 -3.78 14.11 5.61
N ARG A 196 -3.51 12.93 6.16
CA ARG A 196 -4.32 12.34 7.25
C ARG A 196 -4.45 13.29 8.44
N THR A 197 -3.35 13.93 8.84
CA THR A 197 -3.34 14.87 9.97
C THR A 197 -4.14 16.14 9.64
N GLU A 198 -3.98 16.67 8.44
CA GLU A 198 -4.72 17.83 7.95
C GLU A 198 -6.23 17.57 7.92
N LEU A 199 -6.65 16.45 7.29
CA LEU A 199 -8.06 16.07 7.21
C LEU A 199 -8.69 15.96 8.61
N ARG A 200 -7.98 15.35 9.57
CA ARG A 200 -8.43 15.29 10.96
C ARG A 200 -8.59 16.65 11.60
N LEU A 201 -7.65 17.57 11.42
CA LEU A 201 -7.74 18.93 11.93
C LEU A 201 -8.91 19.71 11.31
N ARG A 202 -9.19 19.46 10.03
CA ARG A 202 -10.34 20.02 9.30
C ARG A 202 -11.66 19.32 9.61
N LYS A 203 -11.66 18.29 10.48
CA LYS A 203 -12.83 17.46 10.81
C LYS A 203 -13.47 16.80 9.58
N MET A 204 -12.67 16.45 8.58
CA MET A 204 -13.08 15.71 7.40
C MET A 204 -12.91 14.23 7.67
N ASP A 205 -14.01 13.48 7.58
CA ASP A 205 -14.04 12.04 7.87
C ASP A 205 -13.59 11.24 6.63
N LEU A 206 -12.28 11.16 6.44
CA LEU A 206 -11.63 10.38 5.39
C LEU A 206 -10.40 9.67 5.96
N PRO A 207 -10.58 8.48 6.52
CA PRO A 207 -9.49 7.65 7.02
C PRO A 207 -8.48 7.29 5.92
N ILE A 208 -7.19 7.32 6.26
CA ILE A 208 -6.09 6.91 5.38
C ILE A 208 -5.26 5.83 6.10
N THR A 209 -5.20 4.64 5.52
CA THR A 209 -4.35 3.54 5.97
C THR A 209 -3.10 3.46 5.11
N VAL A 210 -1.93 3.42 5.72
CA VAL A 210 -0.66 3.18 5.02
C VAL A 210 -0.17 1.76 5.31
N ALA A 211 -0.05 0.93 4.28
CA ALA A 211 0.46 -0.43 4.38
C ALA A 211 1.97 -0.44 4.04
N VAL A 212 2.80 -0.66 5.06
CA VAL A 212 4.27 -0.73 4.93
C VAL A 212 4.67 -2.18 4.73
N LEU A 213 5.09 -2.52 3.52
CA LEU A 213 5.36 -3.89 3.12
C LEU A 213 6.86 -4.17 3.02
N GLY A 214 7.27 -5.37 3.42
CA GLY A 214 8.58 -5.93 3.16
C GLY A 214 8.70 -6.53 1.76
N TYR A 215 9.55 -7.55 1.62
CA TYR A 215 9.70 -8.29 0.38
C TYR A 215 8.57 -9.33 0.25
N ILE A 216 7.74 -9.19 -0.79
CA ILE A 216 6.56 -10.03 -1.05
C ILE A 216 6.78 -10.82 -2.34
N ASP A 217 6.30 -12.06 -2.42
CA ASP A 217 6.48 -13.01 -3.52
C ASP A 217 5.64 -12.67 -4.78
N THR A 218 5.64 -11.40 -5.16
CA THR A 218 5.06 -10.97 -6.43
C THR A 218 6.03 -11.23 -7.59
N GLU A 219 5.52 -11.58 -8.76
CA GLU A 219 6.32 -11.79 -9.96
C GLU A 219 7.27 -10.60 -10.24
N THR A 220 6.76 -9.38 -10.11
CA THR A 220 7.56 -8.16 -10.32
C THR A 220 8.70 -8.04 -9.30
N ALA A 221 8.44 -8.27 -8.02
CA ALA A 221 9.45 -8.14 -6.98
C ALA A 221 10.50 -9.26 -7.10
N VAL A 222 10.07 -10.52 -7.29
CA VAL A 222 10.98 -11.66 -7.47
C VAL A 222 11.87 -11.46 -8.70
N LYS A 223 11.33 -10.98 -9.81
CA LYS A 223 12.11 -10.68 -11.03
C LYS A 223 13.12 -9.53 -10.80
N SER A 224 12.76 -8.53 -10.00
CA SER A 224 13.61 -7.36 -9.78
C SER A 224 14.76 -7.62 -8.82
N VAL A 225 14.47 -8.30 -7.69
CA VAL A 225 15.43 -8.45 -6.59
C VAL A 225 15.86 -9.90 -6.32
N GLY A 226 15.12 -10.88 -6.75
CA GLY A 226 15.30 -12.34 -6.65
C GLY A 226 16.56 -12.82 -5.95
N ASN A 227 17.62 -13.11 -6.74
CA ASN A 227 18.89 -13.61 -6.24
C ASN A 227 19.84 -12.53 -5.67
N LYS A 228 19.41 -11.26 -5.67
CA LYS A 228 20.23 -10.11 -5.24
C LYS A 228 20.14 -9.82 -3.75
N ILE A 229 19.16 -10.40 -3.06
CA ILE A 229 19.00 -10.28 -1.60
C ILE A 229 18.94 -11.65 -0.95
N THR A 230 19.26 -11.70 0.33
CA THR A 230 19.26 -12.95 1.12
C THR A 230 17.88 -13.27 1.70
N GLN A 231 17.04 -12.24 1.88
CA GLN A 231 15.71 -12.37 2.47
C GLN A 231 14.80 -13.18 1.54
N ARG A 232 14.01 -14.09 2.12
CA ARG A 232 12.94 -14.79 1.41
C ARG A 232 11.70 -13.91 1.33
N PRO A 233 10.96 -13.95 0.21
CA PRO A 233 9.72 -13.22 0.09
C PRO A 233 8.63 -13.82 0.99
N SER A 234 7.75 -12.97 1.50
CA SER A 234 6.55 -13.36 2.25
C SER A 234 5.37 -13.58 1.30
N PRO A 235 4.40 -14.46 1.64
CA PRO A 235 3.26 -14.79 0.79
C PRO A 235 2.41 -13.56 0.45
N LYS A 236 2.07 -13.39 -0.83
CA LYS A 236 1.23 -12.27 -1.31
C LYS A 236 -0.23 -12.41 -0.89
N GLU A 237 -0.72 -13.64 -0.74
CA GLU A 237 -2.08 -13.95 -0.28
C GLU A 237 -2.29 -13.46 1.16
N ASP A 238 -1.38 -13.85 2.07
CA ASP A 238 -1.42 -13.41 3.46
C ASP A 238 -1.25 -11.89 3.57
N CYS A 239 -0.35 -11.32 2.75
CA CYS A 239 -0.14 -9.87 2.66
C CYS A 239 -1.44 -9.15 2.30
N ALA A 240 -2.14 -9.59 1.24
CA ALA A 240 -3.40 -9.02 0.80
C ALA A 240 -4.48 -9.11 1.88
N GLN A 241 -4.60 -10.28 2.53
CA GLN A 241 -5.54 -10.48 3.63
C GLN A 241 -5.28 -9.53 4.80
N GLN A 242 -4.01 -9.36 5.20
CA GLN A 242 -3.63 -8.43 6.28
C GLN A 242 -3.93 -6.97 5.91
N ILE A 243 -3.72 -6.58 4.65
CA ILE A 243 -4.03 -5.22 4.18
C ILE A 243 -5.55 -4.98 4.23
N VAL A 244 -6.35 -5.90 3.67
CA VAL A 244 -7.81 -5.74 3.61
C VAL A 244 -8.42 -5.72 5.00
N ARG A 245 -7.95 -6.58 5.91
CA ARG A 245 -8.41 -6.57 7.32
C ARG A 245 -7.89 -5.37 8.10
N GLY A 246 -6.76 -4.83 7.69
CA GLY A 246 -6.10 -3.71 8.36
C GLY A 246 -6.63 -2.33 7.97
N VAL A 247 -7.67 -2.23 7.15
CA VAL A 247 -8.24 -0.95 6.68
C VAL A 247 -8.77 -0.04 7.81
N LEU A 248 -9.07 -0.60 8.97
CA LEU A 248 -9.47 0.14 10.17
C LEU A 248 -8.28 0.78 10.92
N TYR A 249 -7.05 0.41 10.57
CA TYR A 249 -5.85 0.89 11.25
C TYR A 249 -5.18 2.03 10.48
N ARG A 250 -4.47 2.88 11.18
CA ARG A 250 -3.65 3.94 10.56
C ARG A 250 -2.51 3.38 9.72
N GLU A 251 -1.94 2.26 10.16
CA GLU A 251 -0.81 1.60 9.53
C GLU A 251 -0.94 0.08 9.62
N VAL A 252 -0.58 -0.58 8.54
CA VAL A 252 -0.44 -2.04 8.46
C VAL A 252 1.04 -2.34 8.17
N PHE A 253 1.66 -3.22 8.94
CA PHE A 253 3.03 -3.71 8.69
C PHE A 253 2.99 -5.19 8.33
N TYR A 254 3.55 -5.54 7.16
CA TYR A 254 3.63 -6.95 6.79
C TYR A 254 4.98 -7.29 6.12
N PRO A 255 5.70 -8.29 6.64
CA PRO A 255 5.45 -9.00 7.90
C PRO A 255 5.79 -8.14 9.13
N TYR A 256 4.90 -8.09 10.12
CA TYR A 256 5.00 -7.17 11.26
C TYR A 256 6.28 -7.35 12.07
N TRP A 257 6.57 -8.58 12.48
CA TRP A 257 7.67 -8.88 13.40
C TRP A 257 9.08 -8.73 12.80
N THR A 258 9.20 -8.68 11.47
CA THR A 258 10.47 -8.39 10.81
C THR A 258 10.67 -6.90 10.57
N LEU A 259 9.60 -6.15 10.30
CA LEU A 259 9.71 -4.74 9.94
C LEU A 259 9.72 -3.81 11.15
N LYS A 260 8.82 -4.04 12.09
CA LYS A 260 8.63 -3.11 13.23
C LYS A 260 9.87 -2.97 14.13
N PRO A 261 10.59 -4.04 14.50
CA PRO A 261 11.83 -3.91 15.26
C PRO A 261 12.89 -3.09 14.52
N ILE A 262 13.09 -3.32 13.23
CA ILE A 262 14.07 -2.57 12.43
C ILE A 262 13.81 -1.06 12.49
N LEU A 263 12.53 -0.66 12.35
CA LEU A 263 12.14 0.75 12.41
C LEU A 263 12.46 1.39 13.77
N ILE A 264 12.17 0.69 14.87
CA ILE A 264 12.42 1.18 16.22
C ILE A 264 13.92 1.31 16.47
N PHE A 265 14.69 0.27 16.16
CA PHE A 265 16.13 0.26 16.42
C PHE A 265 16.91 1.21 15.51
N ARG A 266 16.43 1.46 14.28
CA ARG A 266 17.06 2.41 13.38
C ARG A 266 17.04 3.85 13.89
N GLU A 267 15.98 4.27 14.57
CA GLU A 267 15.95 5.60 15.21
C GLU A 267 16.98 5.75 16.35
N LEU A 268 17.32 4.64 17.00
CA LEU A 268 18.25 4.62 18.13
C LEU A 268 19.71 4.35 17.69
N LEU A 269 19.91 3.49 16.70
CA LEU A 269 21.21 2.94 16.28
C LEU A 269 21.30 2.91 14.74
N PRO A 270 21.26 4.08 14.05
CA PRO A 270 21.14 4.14 12.59
C PRO A 270 22.30 3.42 11.89
N ASP A 271 23.55 3.68 12.25
CA ASP A 271 24.72 3.10 11.60
C ASP A 271 24.78 1.57 11.73
N LEU A 272 24.40 1.04 12.90
CA LEU A 272 24.34 -0.39 13.13
C LEU A 272 23.28 -1.07 12.26
N ILE A 273 22.10 -0.47 12.18
CA ILE A 273 20.99 -1.01 11.38
C ILE A 273 21.31 -0.90 9.88
N ASP A 274 21.93 0.18 9.42
CA ASP A 274 22.33 0.33 8.03
C ASP A 274 23.42 -0.71 7.64
N GLN A 275 24.34 -1.06 8.54
CA GLN A 275 25.27 -2.17 8.36
C GLN A 275 24.56 -3.53 8.27
N VAL A 276 23.63 -3.80 9.20
CA VAL A 276 22.84 -5.05 9.21
C VAL A 276 22.03 -5.20 7.92
N ILE A 277 21.42 -4.11 7.45
CA ILE A 277 20.71 -4.09 6.17
C ILE A 277 21.67 -4.40 5.01
N GLY A 278 22.89 -3.85 5.05
CA GLY A 278 23.91 -4.10 4.05
C GLY A 278 24.25 -5.58 3.86
N TYR A 279 24.29 -6.37 4.94
CA TYR A 279 24.49 -7.83 4.88
C TYR A 279 23.36 -8.60 4.20
N GLY A 280 22.19 -7.96 4.01
CA GLY A 280 21.07 -8.53 3.29
C GLY A 280 21.24 -8.55 1.77
N TYR A 281 22.29 -7.94 1.22
CA TYR A 281 22.53 -7.84 -0.24
C TYR A 281 23.65 -8.75 -0.71
N ARG A 282 23.43 -9.42 -1.84
CA ARG A 282 24.44 -10.24 -2.54
C ARG A 282 25.09 -9.37 -3.61
N LEU A 283 26.18 -8.71 -3.24
CA LEU A 283 26.86 -7.74 -4.11
C LEU A 283 27.35 -8.37 -5.41
N GLU A 284 27.78 -9.63 -5.37
CA GLU A 284 28.19 -10.40 -6.54
C GLU A 284 27.09 -10.55 -7.61
N ASN A 285 25.83 -10.38 -7.24
CA ASN A 285 24.69 -10.45 -8.18
C ASN A 285 24.14 -9.06 -8.55
N ILE A 286 24.71 -7.98 -8.01
CA ILE A 286 24.24 -6.61 -8.21
C ILE A 286 25.24 -5.77 -8.99
N LEU A 287 26.52 -5.90 -8.68
CA LEU A 287 27.64 -5.16 -9.28
C LEU A 287 28.22 -5.91 -10.48
#